data_1f889f4ed974d66b5b226bb3416fe471
#
_entry.id   1f889f4ed974d66b5b226bb3416fe471
#
_cell.length_a   1.000
_cell.length_b   1.000
_cell.length_c   1.000
_cell.angle_alpha   90.00
_cell.angle_beta   90.00
_cell.angle_gamma   90.00
#
_symmetry.space_group_name_H-M   'P 1'
#
loop_
_entity.id
_entity.type
_entity.pdbx_description
1 polymer ?
#
loop_
_entity_poly.entity_id
_entity_poly.type
_entity_poly.pdbx_seq_one_letter_code
_entity_poly.pdbx_strand_id
1 'polypeptide(L)'
;MHFSIPQTQELGDTRAKSYTGYCLHINGVYHCMVRYRQLHSLHDQLKREFSDTTTLPTFPPKKLFNLNEKEVEERRLMLEKYMQLIAQDHRISNSQTFNTFLLTAQKETRRESMEKVNLNVFLMNEHKLTVSVLSTEQTDVVLENVCSQLNIPEDLVTCFSLFLIRRDDDGDITVLRKLQDFESPYISHKAVSATASEDKNQAPVKIMLRKSSWDSSIDDVLLSEQSTLNLLYIQTVADLERGWIVTSEETKQQLALMQARGSKRQYMEVIIMMPHNNNN
;
A
#
# COMPACT_ATOMS: atom_id res chain seq x y z
N MET A 1 6.37 10.64 2.60
CA MET A 1 6.49 9.82 1.38
C MET A 1 7.78 10.18 0.67
N HIS A 2 8.59 9.20 0.26
CA HIS A 2 9.89 9.45 -0.40
C HIS A 2 9.81 9.00 -1.86
N PHE A 3 10.09 9.92 -2.80
CA PHE A 3 10.15 9.65 -4.23
C PHE A 3 11.59 9.59 -4.70
N SER A 4 11.90 8.63 -5.57
CA SER A 4 13.18 8.56 -6.27
C SER A 4 12.98 8.09 -7.71
N ILE A 5 13.91 8.46 -8.57
CA ILE A 5 13.98 8.03 -9.96
C ILE A 5 15.40 7.47 -10.19
N PRO A 6 15.70 6.25 -9.70
CA PRO A 6 17.07 5.74 -9.71
C PRO A 6 17.63 5.47 -11.11
N GLN A 7 16.76 5.27 -12.10
CA GLN A 7 17.16 4.94 -13.46
C GLN A 7 16.15 5.40 -14.51
N THR A 8 16.62 5.45 -15.74
CA THR A 8 15.79 5.64 -16.92
C THR A 8 15.88 4.42 -17.84
N GLN A 9 14.86 4.22 -18.65
CA GLN A 9 14.82 3.17 -19.65
C GLN A 9 14.40 3.75 -21.00
N GLU A 10 15.11 3.39 -22.05
CA GLU A 10 14.66 3.72 -23.40
C GLU A 10 13.58 2.72 -23.83
N LEU A 11 12.43 3.27 -24.21
CA LEU A 11 11.27 2.51 -24.64
C LEU A 11 10.93 2.88 -26.07
N GLY A 12 10.65 1.89 -26.90
CA GLY A 12 10.22 2.08 -28.29
C GLY A 12 9.52 0.84 -28.77
N ASP A 13 8.51 1.02 -29.60
CA ASP A 13 7.99 -0.05 -30.43
C ASP A 13 8.78 -0.04 -31.75
N THR A 14 8.99 -1.18 -32.39
CA THR A 14 9.73 -1.37 -33.65
C THR A 14 9.26 -0.46 -34.79
N ARG A 15 8.13 0.22 -34.64
CA ARG A 15 7.54 1.17 -35.59
C ARG A 15 7.34 2.59 -35.03
N ALA A 16 7.63 2.84 -33.76
CA ALA A 16 7.43 4.13 -33.10
C ALA A 16 8.77 4.75 -32.66
N LYS A 17 8.80 6.09 -32.63
CA LYS A 17 9.95 6.85 -32.14
C LYS A 17 10.27 6.46 -30.69
N SER A 18 11.51 6.09 -30.40
CA SER A 18 11.93 5.77 -29.04
C SER A 18 11.76 6.98 -28.10
N TYR A 19 11.52 6.71 -26.83
CA TYR A 19 11.36 7.73 -25.79
C TYR A 19 11.95 7.26 -24.47
N THR A 20 12.38 8.22 -23.65
CA THR A 20 12.89 7.95 -22.30
C THR A 20 11.75 7.78 -21.32
N GLY A 21 11.71 6.63 -20.64
CA GLY A 21 10.90 6.36 -19.47
C GLY A 21 11.71 6.61 -18.19
N TYR A 22 11.08 7.23 -17.20
CA TYR A 22 11.65 7.51 -15.88
C TYR A 22 11.04 6.53 -14.89
N CYS A 23 11.88 5.70 -14.24
CA CYS A 23 11.42 4.68 -13.30
C CYS A 23 11.14 5.32 -11.93
N LEU A 24 9.88 5.57 -11.62
CA LEU A 24 9.45 6.18 -10.37
C LEU A 24 9.36 5.13 -9.25
N HIS A 25 10.10 5.37 -8.17
CA HIS A 25 10.05 4.57 -6.95
C HIS A 25 9.44 5.39 -5.81
N ILE A 26 8.67 4.74 -4.97
CA ILE A 26 8.06 5.31 -3.77
C ILE A 26 8.51 4.50 -2.56
N ASN A 27 9.12 5.18 -1.58
CA ASN A 27 9.71 4.54 -0.40
C ASN A 27 10.67 3.39 -0.75
N GLY A 28 11.46 3.57 -1.81
CA GLY A 28 12.46 2.59 -2.29
C GLY A 28 11.89 1.46 -3.16
N VAL A 29 10.57 1.41 -3.39
CA VAL A 29 9.91 0.37 -4.18
C VAL A 29 9.49 0.92 -5.55
N TYR A 30 9.76 0.17 -6.61
CA TYR A 30 9.31 0.53 -7.95
C TYR A 30 7.78 0.62 -8.02
N HIS A 31 7.29 1.77 -8.45
CA HIS A 31 5.87 2.04 -8.58
C HIS A 31 5.41 2.02 -10.05
N CYS A 32 6.01 2.85 -10.88
CA CYS A 32 5.61 2.99 -12.27
C CYS A 32 6.73 3.57 -13.14
N MET A 33 6.50 3.55 -14.44
CA MET A 33 7.33 4.23 -15.43
C MET A 33 6.53 5.36 -16.05
N VAL A 34 7.12 6.56 -16.05
CA VAL A 34 6.48 7.76 -16.59
C VAL A 34 7.36 8.43 -17.62
N ARG A 35 6.74 9.12 -18.58
CA ARG A 35 7.42 9.96 -19.55
C ARG A 35 7.52 11.39 -19.03
N TYR A 36 8.49 12.14 -19.51
CA TYR A 36 8.58 13.59 -19.26
C TYR A 36 7.26 14.32 -19.51
N ARG A 37 6.57 13.99 -20.61
CA ARG A 37 5.29 14.58 -20.99
C ARG A 37 4.19 14.38 -19.92
N GLN A 38 4.16 13.22 -19.26
CA GLN A 38 3.16 12.92 -18.22
C GLN A 38 3.45 13.73 -16.96
N LEU A 39 4.73 13.82 -16.56
CA LEU A 39 5.16 14.66 -15.43
C LEU A 39 4.95 16.17 -15.71
N HIS A 40 5.15 16.60 -16.95
CA HIS A 40 4.85 17.98 -17.35
C HIS A 40 3.35 18.28 -17.27
N SER A 41 2.51 17.34 -17.72
CA SER A 41 1.06 17.47 -17.59
C SER A 41 0.61 17.54 -16.13
N LEU A 42 1.20 16.73 -15.25
CA LEU A 42 0.98 16.83 -13.80
C LEU A 42 1.37 18.22 -13.27
N HIS A 43 2.57 18.70 -13.64
CA HIS A 43 3.02 20.04 -13.23
C HIS A 43 2.02 21.14 -13.65
N ASP A 44 1.53 21.10 -14.89
CA ASP A 44 0.56 22.06 -15.40
C ASP A 44 -0.78 21.99 -14.67
N GLN A 45 -1.23 20.80 -14.27
CA GLN A 45 -2.43 20.59 -13.48
C GLN A 45 -2.26 21.14 -12.05
N LEU A 46 -1.19 20.78 -11.37
CA LEU A 46 -0.88 21.28 -10.03
C LEU A 46 -0.70 22.80 -10.02
N LYS A 47 -0.08 23.37 -11.05
CA LYS A 47 0.08 24.82 -11.17
C LYS A 47 -1.26 25.52 -11.26
N ARG A 48 -2.24 24.95 -11.97
CA ARG A 48 -3.61 25.53 -12.04
C ARG A 48 -4.38 25.37 -10.74
N GLU A 49 -4.25 24.22 -10.09
CA GLU A 49 -4.98 23.91 -8.85
C GLU A 49 -4.45 24.68 -7.65
N PHE A 50 -3.14 24.89 -7.58
CA PHE A 50 -2.45 25.51 -6.43
C PHE A 50 -1.85 26.89 -6.70
N SER A 51 -2.22 27.58 -7.82
CA SER A 51 -1.67 28.88 -8.23
C SER A 51 -1.67 29.92 -7.12
N ASP A 52 -2.74 29.98 -6.34
CA ASP A 52 -2.97 31.02 -5.35
C ASP A 52 -2.49 30.66 -3.94
N THR A 53 -2.10 29.41 -3.72
CA THR A 53 -1.83 28.89 -2.38
C THR A 53 -0.42 28.35 -2.17
N THR A 54 0.28 28.00 -3.25
CA THR A 54 1.62 27.37 -3.16
C THR A 54 2.49 27.73 -4.34
N THR A 55 3.74 28.11 -4.05
CA THR A 55 4.77 28.22 -5.10
C THR A 55 5.33 26.83 -5.39
N LEU A 56 5.00 26.29 -6.56
CA LEU A 56 5.55 25.00 -6.99
C LEU A 56 7.06 25.09 -7.23
N PRO A 57 7.80 24.01 -6.98
CA PRO A 57 9.19 23.90 -7.34
C PRO A 57 9.41 24.09 -8.86
N THR A 58 10.62 24.51 -9.23
CA THR A 58 11.00 24.65 -10.64
C THR A 58 10.94 23.29 -11.33
N PHE A 59 10.13 23.20 -12.39
CA PHE A 59 10.07 22.02 -13.23
C PHE A 59 11.13 22.08 -14.35
N PRO A 60 11.77 20.94 -14.72
CA PRO A 60 12.77 20.92 -15.79
C PRO A 60 12.22 21.44 -17.12
N PRO A 61 12.96 22.29 -17.85
CA PRO A 61 12.46 22.91 -19.06
C PRO A 61 12.28 21.89 -20.20
N LYS A 62 11.29 22.15 -21.07
CA LYS A 62 11.10 21.40 -22.30
C LYS A 62 12.24 21.68 -23.27
N LYS A 63 12.88 20.63 -23.80
CA LYS A 63 13.87 20.74 -24.87
C LYS A 63 13.25 20.32 -26.21
N LEU A 64 13.66 21.00 -27.28
CA LEU A 64 13.10 20.80 -28.63
C LEU A 64 13.77 19.64 -29.38
N PHE A 65 15.00 19.30 -28.99
CA PHE A 65 15.80 18.24 -29.63
C PHE A 65 15.89 17.00 -28.76
N ASN A 66 16.32 15.90 -29.39
CA ASN A 66 16.62 14.68 -28.63
C ASN A 66 17.76 14.97 -27.65
N LEU A 67 17.60 14.45 -26.43
CA LEU A 67 18.61 14.59 -25.41
C LEU A 67 19.74 13.59 -25.60
N ASN A 68 20.96 14.01 -25.32
CA ASN A 68 22.07 13.08 -25.13
C ASN A 68 22.00 12.44 -23.71
N GLU A 69 22.80 11.42 -23.44
CA GLU A 69 22.83 10.69 -22.19
C GLU A 69 23.02 11.59 -20.96
N LYS A 70 23.94 12.55 -21.04
CA LYS A 70 24.21 13.51 -19.97
C LYS A 70 22.98 14.39 -19.68
N GLU A 71 22.31 14.86 -20.71
CA GLU A 71 21.09 15.68 -20.56
C GLU A 71 19.90 14.88 -20.05
N VAL A 72 19.81 13.58 -20.38
CA VAL A 72 18.82 12.66 -19.81
C VAL A 72 19.06 12.52 -18.32
N GLU A 73 20.31 12.32 -17.90
CA GLU A 73 20.67 12.18 -16.50
C GLU A 73 20.42 13.47 -15.69
N GLU A 74 20.81 14.62 -16.23
CA GLU A 74 20.51 15.92 -15.60
C GLU A 74 18.99 16.11 -15.41
N ARG A 75 18.21 15.79 -16.43
CA ARG A 75 16.75 15.86 -16.37
C ARG A 75 16.17 14.86 -15.34
N ARG A 76 16.70 13.65 -15.28
CA ARG A 76 16.31 12.64 -14.30
C ARG A 76 16.44 13.17 -12.87
N LEU A 77 17.62 13.72 -12.54
CA LEU A 77 17.88 14.31 -11.21
C LEU A 77 16.95 15.49 -10.90
N MET A 78 16.70 16.35 -11.88
CA MET A 78 15.75 17.46 -11.70
C MET A 78 14.31 16.99 -11.49
N LEU A 79 13.86 15.95 -12.19
CA LEU A 79 12.54 15.37 -12.03
C LEU A 79 12.40 14.65 -10.67
N GLU A 80 13.42 13.93 -10.24
CA GLU A 80 13.48 13.31 -8.90
C GLU A 80 13.32 14.36 -7.80
N LYS A 81 14.13 15.42 -7.87
CA LYS A 81 14.04 16.55 -6.93
C LYS A 81 12.66 17.20 -6.94
N TYR A 82 12.10 17.41 -8.14
CA TYR A 82 10.76 17.97 -8.31
C TYR A 82 9.69 17.10 -7.61
N MET A 83 9.66 15.78 -7.91
CA MET A 83 8.71 14.85 -7.30
C MET A 83 8.85 14.80 -5.79
N GLN A 84 10.08 14.80 -5.27
CA GLN A 84 10.34 14.81 -3.84
C GLN A 84 9.81 16.08 -3.17
N LEU A 85 9.99 17.24 -3.79
CA LEU A 85 9.56 18.52 -3.23
C LEU A 85 8.03 18.66 -3.23
N ILE A 86 7.34 18.30 -4.32
CA ILE A 86 5.88 18.37 -4.36
C ILE A 86 5.22 17.39 -3.37
N ALA A 87 5.84 16.22 -3.15
CA ALA A 87 5.36 15.23 -2.20
C ALA A 87 5.51 15.64 -0.72
N GLN A 88 6.35 16.63 -0.42
CA GLN A 88 6.49 17.20 0.93
C GLN A 88 5.37 18.18 1.30
N ASP A 89 4.71 18.78 0.32
CA ASP A 89 3.52 19.61 0.59
C ASP A 89 2.30 18.70 0.77
N HIS A 90 1.76 18.68 2.01
CA HIS A 90 0.60 17.86 2.36
C HIS A 90 -0.64 18.15 1.51
N ARG A 91 -0.82 19.40 1.04
CA ARG A 91 -1.94 19.75 0.19
C ARG A 91 -1.85 19.08 -1.18
N ILE A 92 -0.62 19.05 -1.74
CA ILE A 92 -0.36 18.40 -3.01
C ILE A 92 -0.40 16.88 -2.86
N SER A 93 0.30 16.32 -1.87
CA SER A 93 0.38 14.87 -1.68
C SER A 93 -0.96 14.21 -1.35
N ASN A 94 -1.91 14.95 -0.79
CA ASN A 94 -3.28 14.49 -0.52
C ASN A 94 -4.29 14.93 -1.61
N SER A 95 -3.85 15.65 -2.65
CA SER A 95 -4.76 16.09 -3.72
C SER A 95 -5.19 14.92 -4.60
N GLN A 96 -6.43 15.00 -5.06
CA GLN A 96 -6.96 14.02 -6.00
C GLN A 96 -6.15 14.00 -7.31
N THR A 97 -5.69 15.16 -7.78
CA THR A 97 -4.86 15.28 -8.99
C THR A 97 -3.57 14.47 -8.88
N PHE A 98 -2.86 14.59 -7.76
CA PHE A 98 -1.61 13.86 -7.53
C PHE A 98 -1.84 12.35 -7.38
N ASN A 99 -2.83 11.97 -6.59
CA ASN A 99 -3.18 10.56 -6.34
C ASN A 99 -3.68 9.86 -7.62
N THR A 100 -4.56 10.53 -8.39
CA THR A 100 -5.02 10.01 -9.68
C THR A 100 -3.88 9.86 -10.69
N PHE A 101 -2.93 10.78 -10.72
CA PHE A 101 -1.74 10.65 -11.56
C PHE A 101 -0.94 9.39 -11.22
N LEU A 102 -0.64 9.15 -9.94
CA LEU A 102 0.14 7.99 -9.49
C LEU A 102 -0.56 6.66 -9.81
N LEU A 103 -1.87 6.58 -9.56
CA LEU A 103 -2.66 5.41 -9.91
C LEU A 103 -2.71 5.17 -11.43
N THR A 104 -2.96 6.23 -12.21
CA THR A 104 -3.02 6.12 -13.67
C THR A 104 -1.68 5.67 -14.23
N ALA A 105 -0.57 6.22 -13.75
CA ALA A 105 0.76 5.81 -14.15
C ALA A 105 1.07 4.35 -13.79
N GLN A 106 0.60 3.86 -12.64
CA GLN A 106 0.70 2.46 -12.24
C GLN A 106 -0.06 1.54 -13.22
N LYS A 107 -1.32 1.88 -13.53
CA LYS A 107 -2.18 1.15 -14.48
C LYS A 107 -1.55 1.06 -15.87
N GLU A 108 -1.12 2.20 -16.40
CA GLU A 108 -0.51 2.29 -17.74
C GLU A 108 0.79 1.47 -17.83
N THR A 109 1.63 1.56 -16.80
CA THR A 109 2.88 0.82 -16.73
C THR A 109 2.67 -0.68 -16.76
N ARG A 110 1.63 -1.17 -16.05
CA ARG A 110 1.31 -2.60 -15.95
C ARG A 110 0.36 -3.07 -17.05
N ARG A 111 -0.16 -2.15 -17.89
CA ARG A 111 -1.16 -2.44 -18.92
C ARG A 111 -2.36 -3.18 -18.35
N GLU A 112 -2.75 -2.82 -17.12
CA GLU A 112 -3.85 -3.47 -16.42
C GLU A 112 -5.18 -2.94 -16.92
N SER A 113 -6.06 -3.84 -17.37
CA SER A 113 -7.45 -3.54 -17.70
C SER A 113 -8.29 -3.40 -16.43
N MET A 114 -9.36 -2.61 -16.52
CA MET A 114 -10.31 -2.47 -15.43
C MET A 114 -11.26 -3.67 -15.43
N GLU A 115 -11.04 -4.61 -14.53
CA GLU A 115 -11.84 -5.82 -14.40
C GLU A 115 -12.28 -6.03 -12.96
N LYS A 116 -13.41 -6.70 -12.78
CA LYS A 116 -13.89 -7.10 -11.46
C LYS A 116 -13.10 -8.32 -10.99
N VAL A 117 -12.44 -8.21 -9.85
CA VAL A 117 -11.58 -9.26 -9.30
C VAL A 117 -11.92 -9.55 -7.86
N ASN A 118 -11.60 -10.74 -7.40
CA ASN A 118 -11.69 -11.12 -6.00
C ASN A 118 -10.31 -10.98 -5.37
N LEU A 119 -10.19 -10.06 -4.40
CA LEU A 119 -8.95 -9.81 -3.67
C LEU A 119 -9.04 -10.47 -2.31
N ASN A 120 -8.02 -11.28 -1.98
CA ASN A 120 -7.92 -11.92 -0.67
C ASN A 120 -7.08 -11.05 0.28
N VAL A 121 -7.67 -10.69 1.41
CA VAL A 121 -7.01 -9.98 2.50
C VAL A 121 -7.00 -10.88 3.73
N PHE A 122 -5.87 -10.96 4.41
CA PHE A 122 -5.67 -11.83 5.56
C PHE A 122 -5.57 -11.03 6.85
N LEU A 123 -6.07 -11.59 7.94
CA LEU A 123 -5.82 -11.12 9.29
C LEU A 123 -4.59 -11.83 9.88
N MET A 124 -4.11 -11.37 11.02
CA MET A 124 -2.91 -11.93 11.66
C MET A 124 -3.07 -13.37 12.15
N ASN A 125 -4.31 -13.85 12.35
CA ASN A 125 -4.66 -15.25 12.63
C ASN A 125 -4.92 -16.09 11.37
N GLU A 126 -4.53 -15.58 10.19
CA GLU A 126 -4.71 -16.22 8.88
C GLU A 126 -6.16 -16.29 8.38
N HIS A 127 -7.11 -15.72 9.12
CA HIS A 127 -8.47 -15.60 8.60
C HIS A 127 -8.45 -14.83 7.29
N LYS A 128 -9.07 -15.42 6.26
CA LYS A 128 -9.12 -14.88 4.91
C LYS A 128 -10.46 -14.19 4.65
N LEU A 129 -10.39 -12.93 4.30
CA LEU A 129 -11.50 -12.14 3.76
C LEU A 129 -11.35 -12.05 2.25
N THR A 130 -12.44 -12.16 1.53
CA THR A 130 -12.46 -11.97 0.07
C THR A 130 -13.35 -10.79 -0.25
N VAL A 131 -12.77 -9.75 -0.86
CA VAL A 131 -13.50 -8.56 -1.29
C VAL A 131 -13.55 -8.53 -2.82
N SER A 132 -14.72 -8.20 -3.36
CA SER A 132 -14.91 -8.03 -4.80
C SER A 132 -14.70 -6.56 -5.15
N VAL A 133 -13.66 -6.26 -5.91
CA VAL A 133 -13.21 -4.90 -6.23
C VAL A 133 -12.84 -4.80 -7.72
N LEU A 134 -12.65 -3.58 -8.20
CA LEU A 134 -12.01 -3.40 -9.51
C LEU A 134 -10.50 -3.63 -9.39
N SER A 135 -9.87 -4.27 -10.37
CA SER A 135 -8.42 -4.51 -10.43
C SER A 135 -7.60 -3.22 -10.30
N THR A 136 -8.23 -2.09 -10.57
CA THR A 136 -7.65 -0.75 -10.55
C THR A 136 -8.18 0.11 -9.40
N GLU A 137 -8.85 -0.49 -8.42
CA GLU A 137 -9.38 0.22 -7.25
C GLU A 137 -8.25 0.70 -6.34
N GLN A 138 -8.43 1.85 -5.72
CA GLN A 138 -7.45 2.42 -4.78
C GLN A 138 -7.46 1.67 -3.45
N THR A 139 -6.34 1.74 -2.74
CA THR A 139 -6.15 1.03 -1.47
C THR A 139 -7.12 1.52 -0.38
N ASP A 140 -7.40 2.82 -0.32
CA ASP A 140 -8.35 3.41 0.63
C ASP A 140 -9.76 2.82 0.45
N VAL A 141 -10.27 2.75 -0.79
CA VAL A 141 -11.57 2.15 -1.10
C VAL A 141 -11.60 0.65 -0.79
N VAL A 142 -10.51 -0.06 -1.10
CA VAL A 142 -10.39 -1.49 -0.75
C VAL A 142 -10.36 -1.68 0.77
N LEU A 143 -9.67 -0.81 1.50
CA LEU A 143 -9.61 -0.83 2.96
C LEU A 143 -11.00 -0.59 3.58
N GLU A 144 -11.76 0.39 3.09
CA GLU A 144 -13.14 0.63 3.52
C GLU A 144 -14.02 -0.60 3.30
N ASN A 145 -13.93 -1.27 2.15
CA ASN A 145 -14.67 -2.50 1.87
C ASN A 145 -14.29 -3.64 2.83
N VAL A 146 -13.01 -3.81 3.14
CA VAL A 146 -12.53 -4.81 4.10
C VAL A 146 -13.04 -4.49 5.51
N CYS A 147 -12.90 -3.23 5.94
CA CYS A 147 -13.35 -2.78 7.26
C CYS A 147 -14.88 -2.89 7.42
N SER A 148 -15.64 -2.59 6.37
CA SER A 148 -17.09 -2.77 6.35
C SER A 148 -17.50 -4.23 6.57
N GLN A 149 -16.82 -5.21 5.93
CA GLN A 149 -17.07 -6.63 6.16
C GLN A 149 -16.76 -7.08 7.59
N LEU A 150 -15.84 -6.38 8.27
CA LEU A 150 -15.48 -6.63 9.66
C LEU A 150 -16.32 -5.83 10.66
N ASN A 151 -17.31 -5.07 10.19
CA ASN A 151 -18.14 -4.15 10.98
C ASN A 151 -17.31 -3.12 11.78
N ILE A 152 -16.22 -2.64 11.18
CA ILE A 152 -15.41 -1.56 11.76
C ILE A 152 -16.12 -0.23 11.47
N PRO A 153 -16.34 0.65 12.47
CA PRO A 153 -16.87 1.98 12.28
C PRO A 153 -16.05 2.81 11.27
N GLU A 154 -16.73 3.62 10.45
CA GLU A 154 -16.09 4.39 9.38
C GLU A 154 -15.00 5.34 9.89
N ASP A 155 -15.20 5.96 11.04
CA ASP A 155 -14.24 6.87 11.70
C ASP A 155 -12.97 6.15 12.20
N LEU A 156 -13.01 4.83 12.35
CA LEU A 156 -11.87 4.02 12.80
C LEU A 156 -11.12 3.32 11.65
N VAL A 157 -11.61 3.38 10.42
CA VAL A 157 -10.97 2.76 9.24
C VAL A 157 -9.52 3.25 9.06
N THR A 158 -9.28 4.54 9.26
CA THR A 158 -7.94 5.15 9.12
C THR A 158 -6.91 4.66 10.13
N CYS A 159 -7.35 3.97 11.20
CA CYS A 159 -6.46 3.35 12.18
C CYS A 159 -5.80 2.07 11.65
N PHE A 160 -6.31 1.54 10.55
CA PHE A 160 -5.84 0.31 9.91
C PHE A 160 -5.21 0.61 8.55
N SER A 161 -4.47 -0.35 8.02
CA SER A 161 -3.88 -0.27 6.68
C SER A 161 -3.66 -1.66 6.11
N LEU A 162 -3.56 -1.72 4.80
CA LEU A 162 -3.19 -2.93 4.07
C LEU A 162 -1.68 -2.99 3.87
N PHE A 163 -1.11 -4.15 4.13
CA PHE A 163 0.32 -4.42 4.00
C PHE A 163 0.55 -5.58 3.04
N LEU A 164 1.59 -5.49 2.24
CA LEU A 164 2.16 -6.65 1.56
C LEU A 164 3.08 -7.38 2.54
N ILE A 165 2.86 -8.66 2.69
CA ILE A 165 3.65 -9.54 3.53
C ILE A 165 4.12 -10.76 2.73
N ARG A 166 5.22 -11.35 3.16
CA ARG A 166 5.66 -12.67 2.75
C ARG A 166 5.63 -13.58 3.98
N ARG A 167 5.18 -14.80 3.79
CA ARG A 167 5.20 -15.81 4.83
C ARG A 167 6.12 -16.93 4.39
N ASP A 168 7.16 -17.17 5.17
CA ASP A 168 8.11 -18.25 4.91
C ASP A 168 7.52 -19.61 5.30
N ASP A 169 8.15 -20.69 4.84
CA ASP A 169 7.68 -22.07 5.07
C ASP A 169 7.63 -22.43 6.57
N ASP A 170 8.48 -21.80 7.38
CA ASP A 170 8.51 -21.95 8.85
C ASP A 170 7.36 -21.20 9.56
N GLY A 171 6.55 -20.46 8.78
CA GLY A 171 5.41 -19.69 9.27
C GLY A 171 5.75 -18.26 9.68
N ASP A 172 7.01 -17.86 9.57
CA ASP A 172 7.44 -16.49 9.84
C ASP A 172 6.88 -15.50 8.81
N ILE A 173 6.53 -14.31 9.29
CA ILE A 173 5.97 -13.25 8.46
C ILE A 173 6.99 -12.13 8.33
N THR A 174 7.34 -11.80 7.09
CA THR A 174 8.10 -10.61 6.74
C THR A 174 7.15 -9.56 6.18
N VAL A 175 7.06 -8.40 6.84
CA VAL A 175 6.32 -7.25 6.32
C VAL A 175 7.17 -6.59 5.26
N LEU A 176 6.72 -6.66 4.00
CA LEU A 176 7.44 -6.08 2.86
C LEU A 176 7.25 -4.56 2.82
N ARG A 177 6.00 -4.12 2.85
CA ARG A 177 5.66 -2.69 2.91
C ARG A 177 4.17 -2.43 3.18
N LYS A 178 3.86 -1.23 3.63
CA LYS A 178 2.50 -0.69 3.63
C LYS A 178 2.08 -0.33 2.20
N LEU A 179 0.85 -0.64 1.83
CA LEU A 179 0.23 -0.13 0.61
C LEU A 179 -0.19 1.33 0.82
N GLN A 180 0.10 2.16 -0.18
CA GLN A 180 -0.26 3.58 -0.14
C GLN A 180 -1.70 3.77 -0.63
N ASP A 181 -2.41 4.75 -0.10
CA ASP A 181 -3.84 4.95 -0.36
C ASP A 181 -4.18 5.11 -1.85
N PHE A 182 -3.29 5.73 -2.63
CA PHE A 182 -3.46 5.98 -4.06
C PHE A 182 -3.14 4.79 -4.97
N GLU A 183 -2.42 3.75 -4.50
CA GLU A 183 -2.06 2.62 -5.37
C GLU A 183 -3.16 1.54 -5.39
N SER A 184 -3.18 0.72 -6.44
CA SER A 184 -4.05 -0.45 -6.47
C SER A 184 -3.41 -1.62 -5.72
N PRO A 185 -4.07 -2.16 -4.67
CA PRO A 185 -3.60 -3.35 -3.96
C PRO A 185 -3.43 -4.56 -4.88
N TYR A 186 -4.36 -4.75 -5.82
CA TYR A 186 -4.32 -5.84 -6.79
C TYR A 186 -3.09 -5.74 -7.69
N ILE A 187 -2.87 -4.57 -8.30
CA ILE A 187 -1.72 -4.34 -9.19
C ILE A 187 -0.41 -4.49 -8.43
N SER A 188 -0.33 -3.93 -7.23
CA SER A 188 0.86 -3.99 -6.38
C SER A 188 1.17 -5.41 -5.93
N HIS A 189 0.15 -6.17 -5.49
CA HIS A 189 0.30 -7.57 -5.13
C HIS A 189 0.76 -8.43 -6.32
N LYS A 190 0.12 -8.27 -7.49
CA LYS A 190 0.48 -8.99 -8.72
C LYS A 190 1.92 -8.69 -9.15
N ALA A 191 2.36 -7.44 -9.03
CA ALA A 191 3.71 -7.02 -9.37
C ALA A 191 4.77 -7.67 -8.49
N VAL A 192 4.56 -7.65 -7.17
CA VAL A 192 5.52 -8.24 -6.20
C VAL A 192 5.50 -9.76 -6.29
N SER A 193 4.32 -10.36 -6.50
CA SER A 193 4.19 -11.82 -6.67
C SER A 193 4.89 -12.32 -7.94
N ALA A 194 4.85 -11.55 -9.03
CA ALA A 194 5.56 -11.90 -10.27
C ALA A 194 7.08 -11.93 -10.07
N THR A 195 7.63 -10.94 -9.36
CA THR A 195 9.07 -10.90 -9.03
C THR A 195 9.47 -12.04 -8.09
N ALA A 196 8.61 -12.39 -7.14
CA ALA A 196 8.85 -13.50 -6.22
C ALA A 196 8.78 -14.87 -6.92
N SER A 197 7.98 -15.02 -7.98
CA SER A 197 7.85 -16.29 -8.71
C SER A 197 9.05 -16.61 -9.60
N GLU A 198 9.93 -15.66 -9.87
CA GLU A 198 11.21 -15.90 -10.55
C GLU A 198 12.20 -16.68 -9.66
N ASP A 199 12.06 -16.56 -8.34
CA ASP A 199 12.79 -17.33 -7.35
C ASP A 199 11.86 -18.39 -6.74
N LYS A 200 12.00 -19.63 -7.22
CA LYS A 200 11.14 -20.78 -6.83
C LYS A 200 11.14 -21.10 -5.33
N ASN A 201 12.08 -20.52 -4.58
CA ASN A 201 12.23 -20.74 -3.13
C ASN A 201 11.55 -19.63 -2.31
N GLN A 202 10.91 -18.65 -2.93
CA GLN A 202 10.24 -17.57 -2.19
C GLN A 202 8.78 -17.90 -1.92
N ALA A 203 8.39 -17.73 -0.65
CA ALA A 203 7.02 -17.88 -0.20
C ALA A 203 6.05 -16.87 -0.86
N PRO A 204 4.77 -17.23 -1.02
CA PRO A 204 3.79 -16.37 -1.67
C PRO A 204 3.56 -15.06 -0.91
N VAL A 205 3.40 -13.98 -1.68
CA VAL A 205 3.05 -12.67 -1.14
C VAL A 205 1.54 -12.65 -0.83
N LYS A 206 1.16 -12.03 0.29
CA LYS A 206 -0.22 -11.85 0.71
C LYS A 206 -0.49 -10.39 1.06
N ILE A 207 -1.77 -9.99 1.00
CA ILE A 207 -2.23 -8.70 1.54
C ILE A 207 -2.77 -8.96 2.94
N MET A 208 -2.33 -8.18 3.91
CA MET A 208 -2.71 -8.33 5.32
C MET A 208 -3.23 -7.01 5.88
N LEU A 209 -4.34 -7.07 6.61
CA LEU A 209 -4.87 -5.96 7.38
C LEU A 209 -4.18 -5.89 8.75
N ARG A 210 -3.67 -4.71 9.10
CA ARG A 210 -3.05 -4.44 10.40
C ARG A 210 -3.38 -3.03 10.89
N LYS A 211 -3.43 -2.85 12.22
CA LYS A 211 -3.40 -1.52 12.83
C LYS A 211 -2.11 -0.80 12.41
N SER A 212 -2.24 0.43 11.98
CA SER A 212 -1.12 1.27 11.53
C SER A 212 -0.99 2.59 12.29
N SER A 213 -1.96 2.93 13.13
CA SER A 213 -1.87 4.07 14.03
C SER A 213 -0.93 3.76 15.21
N TRP A 214 -0.07 4.73 15.57
CA TRP A 214 0.85 4.68 16.70
C TRP A 214 0.41 5.61 17.85
N ASP A 215 -0.71 6.28 17.70
CA ASP A 215 -1.26 7.16 18.73
C ASP A 215 -1.96 6.32 19.80
N SER A 216 -1.44 6.33 21.02
CA SER A 216 -2.00 5.59 22.14
C SER A 216 -3.37 6.09 22.58
N SER A 217 -3.72 7.35 22.30
CA SER A 217 -5.06 7.88 22.61
C SER A 217 -6.15 7.23 21.77
N ILE A 218 -5.82 6.75 20.59
CA ILE A 218 -6.72 6.02 19.71
C ILE A 218 -6.93 4.58 20.20
N ASP A 219 -5.95 4.01 20.91
CA ASP A 219 -6.06 2.64 21.40
C ASP A 219 -7.24 2.46 22.37
N ASP A 220 -7.50 3.43 23.23
CA ASP A 220 -8.66 3.40 24.15
C ASP A 220 -9.99 3.38 23.37
N VAL A 221 -10.08 4.11 22.26
CA VAL A 221 -11.26 4.11 21.39
C VAL A 221 -11.40 2.76 20.69
N LEU A 222 -10.30 2.22 20.12
CA LEU A 222 -10.30 0.91 19.46
C LEU A 222 -10.64 -0.24 20.42
N LEU A 223 -10.26 -0.13 21.70
CA LEU A 223 -10.58 -1.12 22.73
C LEU A 223 -12.04 -1.05 23.20
N SER A 224 -12.71 0.08 23.00
CA SER A 224 -14.13 0.24 23.36
C SER A 224 -15.10 -0.39 22.35
N GLU A 225 -14.65 -0.61 21.11
CA GLU A 225 -15.44 -1.20 20.03
C GLU A 225 -15.11 -2.70 19.86
N GLN A 226 -16.13 -3.57 19.88
CA GLN A 226 -15.92 -5.03 19.87
C GLN A 226 -15.20 -5.52 18.61
N SER A 227 -15.50 -4.96 17.45
CA SER A 227 -14.89 -5.35 16.18
C SER A 227 -13.38 -5.01 16.12
N THR A 228 -13.02 -3.81 16.55
CA THR A 228 -11.62 -3.36 16.60
C THR A 228 -10.85 -4.01 17.75
N LEU A 229 -11.47 -4.23 18.91
CA LEU A 229 -10.89 -4.99 20.01
C LEU A 229 -10.47 -6.40 19.56
N ASN A 230 -11.32 -7.09 18.82
CA ASN A 230 -11.00 -8.41 18.29
C ASN A 230 -9.78 -8.39 17.36
N LEU A 231 -9.70 -7.40 16.47
CA LEU A 231 -8.55 -7.23 15.57
C LEU A 231 -7.26 -6.92 16.33
N LEU A 232 -7.32 -6.02 17.31
CA LEU A 232 -6.18 -5.70 18.17
C LEU A 232 -5.70 -6.92 18.94
N TYR A 233 -6.64 -7.69 19.50
CA TYR A 233 -6.31 -8.93 20.20
C TYR A 233 -5.61 -9.93 19.30
N ILE A 234 -6.17 -10.22 18.12
CA ILE A 234 -5.58 -11.13 17.12
C ILE A 234 -4.18 -10.67 16.73
N GLN A 235 -4.02 -9.38 16.45
CA GLN A 235 -2.72 -8.82 16.07
C GLN A 235 -1.71 -8.90 17.23
N THR A 236 -2.11 -8.50 18.44
CA THR A 236 -1.22 -8.48 19.61
C THR A 236 -0.74 -9.87 19.98
N VAL A 237 -1.62 -10.88 19.94
CA VAL A 237 -1.25 -12.29 20.19
C VAL A 237 -0.22 -12.73 19.16
N ALA A 238 -0.50 -12.50 17.88
CA ALA A 238 0.38 -12.89 16.80
C ALA A 238 1.75 -12.16 16.87
N ASP A 239 1.75 -10.88 17.22
CA ASP A 239 2.99 -10.08 17.36
C ASP A 239 3.81 -10.51 18.59
N LEU A 240 3.15 -10.93 19.67
CA LEU A 240 3.81 -11.50 20.86
C LEU A 240 4.45 -12.87 20.56
N GLU A 241 3.73 -13.77 19.90
CA GLU A 241 4.21 -15.09 19.52
C GLU A 241 5.43 -15.01 18.59
N ARG A 242 5.49 -14.00 17.70
CA ARG A 242 6.62 -13.75 16.80
C ARG A 242 7.77 -12.98 17.44
N GLY A 243 7.64 -12.58 18.70
CA GLY A 243 8.68 -11.80 19.39
C GLY A 243 8.79 -10.35 18.90
N TRP A 244 7.80 -9.83 18.18
CA TRP A 244 7.75 -8.42 17.77
C TRP A 244 7.39 -7.49 18.94
N ILE A 245 6.74 -8.04 19.96
CA ILE A 245 6.50 -7.37 21.25
C ILE A 245 7.50 -7.93 22.25
N VAL A 246 8.38 -7.07 22.74
CA VAL A 246 9.37 -7.43 23.78
C VAL A 246 8.71 -7.33 25.14
N THR A 247 8.68 -8.43 25.90
CA THR A 247 8.17 -8.50 27.27
C THR A 247 8.94 -9.54 28.10
N SER A 248 8.78 -9.47 29.43
CA SER A 248 9.40 -10.45 30.33
C SER A 248 8.75 -11.83 30.19
N GLU A 249 9.50 -12.88 30.50
CA GLU A 249 8.97 -14.27 30.52
C GLU A 249 7.83 -14.43 31.53
N GLU A 250 7.89 -13.74 32.67
CA GLU A 250 6.82 -13.72 33.66
C GLU A 250 5.52 -13.16 33.09
N THR A 251 5.62 -12.02 32.35
CA THR A 251 4.47 -11.40 31.69
C THR A 251 3.91 -12.32 30.58
N LYS A 252 4.77 -12.97 29.79
CA LYS A 252 4.34 -13.95 28.77
C LYS A 252 3.55 -15.09 29.40
N GLN A 253 4.04 -15.63 30.50
CA GLN A 253 3.35 -16.73 31.22
C GLN A 253 2.00 -16.27 31.77
N GLN A 254 1.91 -15.07 32.36
CA GLN A 254 0.65 -14.50 32.83
C GLN A 254 -0.35 -14.30 31.69
N LEU A 255 0.09 -13.75 30.56
CA LEU A 255 -0.75 -13.56 29.36
C LEU A 255 -1.23 -14.91 28.81
N ALA A 256 -0.36 -15.91 28.72
CA ALA A 256 -0.73 -17.24 28.28
C ALA A 256 -1.77 -17.90 29.21
N LEU A 257 -1.66 -17.73 30.53
CA LEU A 257 -2.66 -18.20 31.50
C LEU A 257 -4.00 -17.48 31.35
N MET A 258 -3.99 -16.17 31.13
CA MET A 258 -5.21 -15.39 30.87
C MET A 258 -5.88 -15.84 29.57
N GLN A 259 -5.09 -16.05 28.52
CA GLN A 259 -5.53 -16.52 27.21
C GLN A 259 -6.18 -17.91 27.30
N ALA A 260 -5.55 -18.85 28.03
CA ALA A 260 -6.10 -20.19 28.28
C ALA A 260 -7.40 -20.16 29.08
N ARG A 261 -7.58 -19.19 30.00
CA ARG A 261 -8.83 -18.98 30.75
C ARG A 261 -9.94 -18.33 29.92
N GLY A 262 -9.55 -17.37 29.05
CA GLY A 262 -10.44 -16.66 28.13
C GLY A 262 -10.92 -17.51 26.96
N SER A 263 -10.05 -18.35 26.41
CA SER A 263 -10.35 -19.15 25.23
C SER A 263 -11.51 -20.14 25.43
N LYS A 264 -11.78 -20.60 26.64
CA LYS A 264 -13.00 -21.40 26.93
C LYS A 264 -14.31 -20.63 26.78
N ARG A 265 -14.28 -19.32 26.89
CA ARG A 265 -15.48 -18.46 26.82
C ARG A 265 -15.60 -17.73 25.48
N GLN A 266 -14.50 -17.19 24.95
CA GLN A 266 -14.47 -16.36 23.75
C GLN A 266 -14.40 -17.13 22.43
N TYR A 267 -13.82 -18.35 22.39
CA TYR A 267 -13.81 -19.17 21.18
C TYR A 267 -15.23 -19.47 20.67
N MET A 268 -16.19 -19.62 21.58
CA MET A 268 -17.58 -19.84 21.22
C MET A 268 -18.28 -18.57 20.69
N GLU A 269 -17.92 -17.39 21.20
CA GLU A 269 -18.54 -16.12 20.79
C GLU A 269 -17.95 -15.58 19.47
N VAL A 270 -16.64 -15.71 19.25
CA VAL A 270 -15.98 -15.27 18.01
C VAL A 270 -16.39 -16.14 16.82
N ILE A 271 -16.59 -17.45 17.01
CA ILE A 271 -17.10 -18.35 15.95
C ILE A 271 -18.55 -18.02 15.60
N ILE A 272 -19.35 -17.55 16.55
CA ILE A 272 -20.76 -17.22 16.36
C ILE A 272 -20.94 -15.85 15.67
N MET A 273 -19.99 -14.92 15.83
CA MET A 273 -20.05 -13.58 15.23
C MET A 273 -19.42 -13.46 13.84
N MET A 274 -18.69 -14.47 13.38
CA MET A 274 -18.21 -14.48 11.98
C MET A 274 -19.37 -14.90 11.06
N PRO A 275 -19.67 -14.14 9.99
CA PRO A 275 -20.74 -14.52 9.08
C PRO A 275 -20.45 -15.91 8.53
N HIS A 276 -21.38 -16.83 8.75
CA HIS A 276 -21.35 -18.14 8.11
C HIS A 276 -21.48 -17.93 6.60
N ASN A 277 -20.39 -18.11 5.88
CA ASN A 277 -20.44 -18.31 4.44
C ASN A 277 -21.10 -19.67 4.18
N ASN A 278 -22.42 -19.69 4.15
CA ASN A 278 -23.18 -20.78 3.55
C ASN A 278 -22.97 -20.71 2.03
N ASN A 279 -21.93 -21.35 1.54
CA ASN A 279 -21.85 -21.76 0.16
C ASN A 279 -22.31 -23.22 0.10
N ASN A 280 -23.57 -23.40 -0.32
CA ASN A 280 -24.02 -24.56 -1.08
C ASN A 280 -23.89 -24.23 -2.57
#